data_638cbba884688c8de477d4b865f50226
#
_entry.id   638cbba884688c8de477d4b865f50226
#
_cell.length_a   1.000
_cell.length_b   1.000
_cell.length_c   1.000
_cell.angle_alpha   90.00
_cell.angle_beta   90.00
_cell.angle_gamma   90.00
#
_symmetry.space_group_name_H-M   'P 1'
#
loop_
_entity.id
_entity.type
_entity.pdbx_description
1 polymer ?
#
loop_
_entity_poly.entity_id
_entity_poly.type
_entity_poly.pdbx_seq_one_letter_code
_entity_poly.pdbx_strand_id
1 'polypeptide(L)'
;MRLMMKGIFLFISAWLFAFLGMTQTTFAKLQTNDDSLCKQPEYIEKILRQHTNTTTVNEDFLACADFPNIPEQTLIAYAETQTKDDQPVDDYQLTFLTVNSKTQKLHSIYHVKELLPSDAIELRSIHLDLAPYQVSESLRAIGLRRNYAGRSSANPFSAQVLDLYDLQHNKKILNGLIVARYQAETDTRCNAKVIESKAILMILRNTTRQYFDMQLRDRIQHYEMSGDLENCKETKRVSTQQRFTLKFDGRQYQIPQPYRDQYLY
;
A
#
# COMPACT_ATOMS: atom_id res chain seq x y z
N MET A 1 -65.73 -67.70 -21.32
CA MET A 1 -66.55 -67.28 -20.12
C MET A 1 -65.59 -66.90 -19.01
N ARG A 2 -65.61 -65.67 -18.53
CA ARG A 2 -65.05 -65.13 -17.31
C ARG A 2 -63.50 -64.97 -17.25
N LEU A 3 -62.95 -63.98 -16.66
CA LEU A 3 -63.35 -62.64 -16.14
C LEU A 3 -62.07 -61.83 -16.00
N MET A 4 -62.18 -60.57 -16.33
CA MET A 4 -61.15 -59.54 -16.09
C MET A 4 -60.78 -59.43 -14.61
N MET A 5 -59.52 -59.24 -14.35
CA MET A 5 -59.10 -58.39 -13.19
C MET A 5 -57.89 -57.54 -13.57
N LYS A 6 -58.17 -56.27 -13.53
CA LYS A 6 -57.18 -55.18 -13.74
C LYS A 6 -56.31 -55.05 -12.51
N GLY A 7 -55.02 -55.20 -12.67
CA GLY A 7 -54.03 -54.83 -11.65
C GLY A 7 -53.45 -53.47 -11.98
N ILE A 8 -53.75 -52.51 -11.15
CA ILE A 8 -53.23 -51.12 -11.23
C ILE A 8 -51.79 -51.12 -10.69
N PHE A 9 -50.82 -50.88 -11.57
CA PHE A 9 -49.45 -50.59 -11.14
C PHE A 9 -49.33 -49.11 -10.80
N LEU A 10 -49.21 -48.77 -9.51
CA LEU A 10 -48.85 -47.45 -9.04
C LEU A 10 -47.33 -47.28 -9.22
N PHE A 11 -46.94 -46.42 -10.17
CA PHE A 11 -45.58 -45.93 -10.30
C PHE A 11 -45.35 -44.80 -9.25
N ILE A 12 -44.63 -45.15 -8.19
CA ILE A 12 -44.09 -44.15 -7.27
C ILE A 12 -42.78 -43.65 -7.88
N SER A 13 -42.83 -42.48 -8.53
CA SER A 13 -41.63 -41.78 -8.99
C SER A 13 -41.00 -41.05 -7.80
N ALA A 14 -39.92 -41.61 -7.25
CA ALA A 14 -39.07 -40.94 -6.25
C ALA A 14 -38.29 -39.83 -6.92
N TRP A 15 -38.71 -38.60 -6.67
CA TRP A 15 -37.92 -37.39 -7.03
C TRP A 15 -36.77 -37.28 -6.05
N LEU A 16 -35.58 -37.61 -6.51
CA LEU A 16 -34.32 -37.29 -5.82
C LEU A 16 -34.06 -35.80 -6.04
N PHE A 17 -34.38 -34.97 -5.03
CA PHE A 17 -33.87 -33.60 -4.95
C PHE A 17 -32.38 -33.63 -4.64
N ALA A 18 -31.54 -33.47 -5.66
CA ALA A 18 -30.14 -33.17 -5.51
C ALA A 18 -30.01 -31.74 -4.95
N PHE A 19 -29.79 -31.62 -3.64
CA PHE A 19 -29.35 -30.37 -3.01
C PHE A 19 -27.94 -30.06 -3.54
N LEU A 20 -27.84 -29.24 -4.60
CA LEU A 20 -26.62 -28.54 -4.91
C LEU A 20 -26.38 -27.51 -3.80
N GLY A 21 -25.51 -27.88 -2.87
CA GLY A 21 -24.97 -26.95 -1.90
C GLY A 21 -24.19 -25.85 -2.62
N MET A 22 -24.84 -24.74 -2.91
CA MET A 22 -24.15 -23.49 -3.23
C MET A 22 -23.36 -23.07 -2.01
N THR A 23 -22.06 -23.37 -1.99
CA THR A 23 -21.12 -22.72 -1.09
C THR A 23 -21.11 -21.23 -1.45
N GLN A 24 -21.90 -20.47 -0.72
CA GLN A 24 -21.78 -19.02 -0.72
C GLN A 24 -20.41 -18.71 -0.11
N THR A 25 -19.45 -18.38 -0.95
CA THR A 25 -18.24 -17.69 -0.50
C THR A 25 -18.70 -16.32 0.02
N THR A 26 -18.95 -16.24 1.31
CA THR A 26 -19.10 -14.98 2.01
C THR A 26 -17.74 -14.29 1.92
N PHE A 27 -17.61 -13.38 0.94
CA PHE A 27 -16.61 -12.34 1.04
C PHE A 27 -16.85 -11.65 2.37
N ALA A 28 -15.88 -11.79 3.27
CA ALA A 28 -15.90 -11.05 4.53
C ALA A 28 -15.96 -9.56 4.14
N LYS A 29 -17.15 -8.98 4.24
CA LYS A 29 -17.37 -7.56 4.13
C LYS A 29 -16.49 -6.96 5.21
N LEU A 30 -15.46 -6.19 4.81
CA LEU A 30 -14.65 -5.45 5.75
C LEU A 30 -15.64 -4.63 6.60
N GLN A 31 -15.88 -5.07 7.83
CA GLN A 31 -16.68 -4.32 8.78
C GLN A 31 -15.85 -3.08 9.10
N THR A 32 -16.14 -1.98 8.42
CA THR A 32 -15.73 -0.67 8.89
C THR A 32 -16.48 -0.46 10.19
N ASN A 33 -15.80 -0.67 11.31
CA ASN A 33 -16.34 -0.35 12.63
C ASN A 33 -16.71 1.13 12.59
N ASP A 34 -17.98 1.45 12.77
CA ASP A 34 -18.42 2.85 12.84
C ASP A 34 -17.80 3.58 14.04
N ASP A 35 -17.32 2.84 15.01
CA ASP A 35 -16.63 3.32 16.22
C ASP A 35 -15.12 3.50 16.03
N SER A 36 -14.57 3.38 14.81
CA SER A 36 -13.14 3.59 14.60
C SER A 36 -12.71 5.00 15.01
N LEU A 37 -11.64 5.07 15.79
CA LEU A 37 -11.04 6.33 16.21
C LEU A 37 -10.62 7.20 15.01
N CYS A 38 -10.28 6.60 13.90
CA CYS A 38 -9.91 7.29 12.66
C CYS A 38 -11.06 8.08 12.03
N LYS A 39 -12.29 7.82 12.42
CA LYS A 39 -13.48 8.59 11.99
C LYS A 39 -13.83 9.75 12.94
N GLN A 40 -13.02 10.00 13.93
CA GLN A 40 -13.22 11.04 14.95
C GLN A 40 -12.12 12.11 14.83
N PRO A 41 -12.22 13.05 13.87
CA PRO A 41 -11.14 14.00 13.55
C PRO A 41 -10.75 14.86 14.75
N GLU A 42 -11.71 15.30 15.55
CA GLU A 42 -11.49 16.09 16.77
C GLU A 42 -10.59 15.36 17.79
N TYR A 43 -10.71 14.04 17.84
CA TYR A 43 -9.93 13.23 18.74
C TYR A 43 -8.49 13.02 18.20
N ILE A 44 -8.36 12.75 16.91
CA ILE A 44 -7.04 12.68 16.26
C ILE A 44 -6.29 14.00 16.45
N GLU A 45 -6.97 15.11 16.21
CA GLU A 45 -6.39 16.45 16.40
C GLU A 45 -5.93 16.69 17.85
N LYS A 46 -6.74 16.27 18.84
CA LYS A 46 -6.35 16.36 20.25
C LYS A 46 -5.09 15.55 20.56
N ILE A 47 -4.98 14.31 20.06
CA ILE A 47 -3.77 13.49 20.24
C ILE A 47 -2.58 14.18 19.60
N LEU A 48 -2.72 14.62 18.36
CA LEU A 48 -1.64 15.25 17.61
C LEU A 48 -1.13 16.51 18.33
N ARG A 49 -2.00 17.39 18.77
CA ARG A 49 -1.61 18.59 19.56
C ARG A 49 -0.81 18.30 20.82
N GLN A 50 -0.94 17.10 21.39
CA GLN A 50 -0.16 16.69 22.57
C GLN A 50 1.24 16.19 22.21
N HIS A 51 1.47 15.79 20.95
CA HIS A 51 2.66 15.08 20.50
C HIS A 51 3.35 15.70 19.28
N THR A 52 2.80 16.80 18.76
CA THR A 52 3.39 17.55 17.65
C THR A 52 3.72 18.97 18.08
N ASN A 53 4.67 19.58 17.40
CA ASN A 53 5.00 21.00 17.58
C ASN A 53 4.16 21.91 16.69
N THR A 54 3.35 21.35 15.80
CA THR A 54 2.51 22.09 14.87
C THR A 54 1.07 22.15 15.36
N THR A 55 0.42 23.27 15.13
CA THR A 55 -1.00 23.48 15.48
C THR A 55 -1.96 22.84 14.49
N THR A 56 -1.51 22.55 13.29
CA THR A 56 -2.30 21.93 12.20
C THR A 56 -1.46 20.91 11.45
N VAL A 57 -1.94 19.68 11.36
CA VAL A 57 -1.36 18.63 10.50
C VAL A 57 -2.13 18.64 9.18
N ASN A 58 -1.40 18.69 8.07
CA ASN A 58 -2.00 18.56 6.75
C ASN A 58 -2.56 17.14 6.58
N GLU A 59 -3.81 17.02 6.13
CA GLU A 59 -4.49 15.74 5.93
C GLU A 59 -3.74 14.80 4.97
N ASP A 60 -3.04 15.34 3.98
CA ASP A 60 -2.22 14.55 3.07
C ASP A 60 -1.03 13.87 3.78
N PHE A 61 -0.61 14.41 4.91
CA PHE A 61 0.51 13.90 5.73
C PHE A 61 0.03 13.25 7.02
N LEU A 62 -1.23 12.85 7.07
CA LEU A 62 -1.84 12.12 8.17
C LEU A 62 -2.49 10.85 7.65
N ALA A 63 -2.14 9.72 8.23
CA ALA A 63 -2.76 8.44 7.93
C ALA A 63 -3.17 7.75 9.24
N CYS A 64 -4.38 7.21 9.27
CA CYS A 64 -4.92 6.55 10.44
C CYS A 64 -5.59 5.23 10.04
N ALA A 65 -5.40 4.19 10.83
CA ALA A 65 -6.05 2.90 10.64
C ALA A 65 -6.11 2.09 11.94
N ASP A 66 -7.10 1.22 12.05
CA ASP A 66 -7.13 0.23 13.12
C ASP A 66 -6.03 -0.81 12.89
N PHE A 67 -5.32 -1.17 13.96
CA PHE A 67 -4.17 -2.06 13.86
C PHE A 67 -4.65 -3.48 13.48
N PRO A 68 -4.11 -4.09 12.41
CA PRO A 68 -4.57 -5.40 11.98
C PRO A 68 -4.21 -6.47 13.02
N ASN A 69 -5.17 -7.28 13.40
CA ASN A 69 -5.04 -8.40 14.35
C ASN A 69 -4.69 -8.00 15.80
N ILE A 70 -4.72 -6.72 16.16
CA ILE A 70 -4.59 -6.26 17.54
C ILE A 70 -5.85 -5.48 17.89
N PRO A 71 -6.80 -6.10 18.61
CA PRO A 71 -8.03 -5.43 18.99
C PRO A 71 -7.74 -4.15 19.80
N GLU A 72 -8.60 -3.16 19.66
CA GLU A 72 -8.56 -1.93 20.44
C GLU A 72 -7.27 -1.09 20.26
N GLN A 73 -6.52 -1.30 19.18
CA GLN A 73 -5.40 -0.47 18.84
C GLN A 73 -5.62 0.24 17.51
N THR A 74 -5.38 1.55 17.52
CA THR A 74 -5.36 2.41 16.33
C THR A 74 -3.96 2.90 16.10
N LEU A 75 -3.51 2.82 14.84
CA LEU A 75 -2.23 3.32 14.37
C LEU A 75 -2.46 4.65 13.66
N ILE A 76 -1.70 5.67 14.05
CA ILE A 76 -1.66 6.99 13.42
C ILE A 76 -0.23 7.21 12.92
N ALA A 77 -0.07 7.57 11.67
CA ALA A 77 1.19 8.04 11.11
C ALA A 77 1.02 9.48 10.64
N TYR A 78 1.95 10.34 10.99
CA TYR A 78 1.94 11.72 10.50
C TYR A 78 3.35 12.21 10.18
N ALA A 79 3.45 13.14 9.23
CA ALA A 79 4.69 13.76 8.84
C ALA A 79 4.60 15.27 9.04
N GLU A 80 5.56 15.83 9.77
CA GLU A 80 5.67 17.25 10.08
C GLU A 80 6.86 17.86 9.38
N THR A 81 6.67 19.05 8.84
CA THR A 81 7.75 19.83 8.21
C THR A 81 8.80 20.18 9.25
N GLN A 82 10.06 19.94 8.90
CA GLN A 82 11.24 20.32 9.67
C GLN A 82 11.99 21.47 8.99
N THR A 83 11.23 22.42 8.39
CA THR A 83 11.82 23.54 7.65
C THR A 83 12.74 24.35 8.54
N LYS A 84 13.98 24.51 8.12
CA LYS A 84 14.90 25.50 8.67
C LYS A 84 14.77 26.73 7.79
N ASP A 85 14.61 27.89 8.39
CA ASP A 85 14.27 29.18 7.75
C ASP A 85 15.12 29.56 6.52
N ASP A 86 16.25 28.91 6.30
CA ASP A 86 17.20 29.22 5.22
C ASP A 86 17.34 28.13 4.14
N GLN A 87 16.51 27.08 4.13
CA GLN A 87 16.62 26.00 3.15
C GLN A 87 15.42 25.94 2.20
N PRO A 88 15.65 25.85 0.88
CA PRO A 88 14.58 25.76 -0.13
C PRO A 88 13.92 24.37 -0.19
N VAL A 89 14.27 23.47 0.72
CA VAL A 89 13.87 22.05 0.72
C VAL A 89 13.12 21.76 2.01
N ASP A 90 11.92 21.21 1.87
CA ASP A 90 11.14 20.73 2.99
C ASP A 90 11.52 19.30 3.32
N ASP A 91 12.08 19.08 4.50
CA ASP A 91 12.23 17.76 5.07
C ASP A 91 11.07 17.48 6.04
N TYR A 92 10.56 16.25 6.04
CA TYR A 92 9.47 15.87 6.93
C TYR A 92 9.93 14.84 7.95
N GLN A 93 9.61 15.09 9.21
CA GLN A 93 9.76 14.13 10.30
C GLN A 93 8.54 13.20 10.34
N LEU A 94 8.74 11.92 10.10
CA LEU A 94 7.68 10.92 10.23
C LEU A 94 7.59 10.40 11.66
N THR A 95 6.38 10.33 12.19
CA THR A 95 6.09 9.77 13.51
C THR A 95 4.92 8.80 13.44
N PHE A 96 5.05 7.69 14.15
CA PHE A 96 3.97 6.74 14.39
C PHE A 96 3.50 6.84 15.84
N LEU A 97 2.19 6.87 16.03
CA LEU A 97 1.53 6.75 17.33
C LEU A 97 0.67 5.49 17.34
N THR A 98 0.76 4.72 18.39
CA THR A 98 -0.19 3.64 18.66
C THR A 98 -1.05 4.05 19.84
N VAL A 99 -2.36 3.97 19.69
CA VAL A 99 -3.35 4.45 20.66
C VAL A 99 -4.31 3.33 20.99
N ASN A 100 -4.71 3.20 22.26
CA ASN A 100 -5.82 2.32 22.61
C ASN A 100 -7.14 2.99 22.20
N SER A 101 -7.89 2.35 21.30
CA SER A 101 -9.11 2.91 20.69
C SER A 101 -10.22 3.17 21.69
N LYS A 102 -10.32 2.38 22.78
CA LYS A 102 -11.36 2.52 23.80
C LYS A 102 -11.03 3.53 24.89
N THR A 103 -9.81 3.41 25.42
CA THR A 103 -9.40 4.29 26.54
C THR A 103 -8.81 5.59 26.06
N GLN A 104 -8.56 5.67 24.77
CA GLN A 104 -7.94 6.83 24.12
C GLN A 104 -6.53 7.18 24.68
N LYS A 105 -5.87 6.22 25.29
CA LYS A 105 -4.53 6.42 25.83
C LYS A 105 -3.47 6.07 24.81
N LEU A 106 -2.44 6.91 24.75
CA LEU A 106 -1.24 6.63 23.99
C LEU A 106 -0.57 5.36 24.53
N HIS A 107 -0.25 4.43 23.62
CA HIS A 107 0.47 3.21 23.92
C HIS A 107 1.97 3.33 23.60
N SER A 108 2.29 3.85 22.41
CA SER A 108 3.67 4.05 21.98
C SER A 108 3.82 5.21 20.99
N ILE A 109 5.03 5.78 20.96
CA ILE A 109 5.47 6.75 19.97
C ILE A 109 6.76 6.23 19.34
N TYR A 110 6.83 6.32 18.00
CA TYR A 110 8.05 6.07 17.27
C TYR A 110 8.35 7.22 16.31
N HIS A 111 9.36 8.02 16.61
CA HIS A 111 9.92 9.01 15.70
C HIS A 111 10.94 8.34 14.79
N VAL A 112 10.67 8.34 13.49
CA VAL A 112 11.58 7.77 12.48
C VAL A 112 12.80 8.69 12.39
N LYS A 113 14.01 8.14 12.51
CA LYS A 113 15.23 8.95 12.57
C LYS A 113 15.54 9.67 11.27
N GLU A 114 15.27 8.98 10.14
CA GLU A 114 15.51 9.53 8.82
C GLU A 114 14.38 10.46 8.42
N LEU A 115 14.73 11.65 7.97
CA LEU A 115 13.78 12.59 7.42
C LEU A 115 13.32 12.12 6.03
N LEU A 116 12.12 12.51 5.65
CA LEU A 116 11.58 12.30 4.33
C LEU A 116 11.88 13.56 3.49
N PRO A 117 12.78 13.47 2.50
CA PRO A 117 13.12 14.64 1.69
C PRO A 117 11.98 15.02 0.75
N SER A 118 11.81 16.31 0.52
CA SER A 118 10.87 16.88 -0.42
C SER A 118 11.50 18.10 -1.08
N ASP A 119 12.02 17.92 -2.29
CA ASP A 119 12.72 18.92 -3.07
C ASP A 119 12.01 19.15 -4.43
N ALA A 120 12.72 19.10 -5.55
CA ALA A 120 12.16 19.15 -6.90
C ALA A 120 11.15 18.00 -7.17
N ILE A 121 11.29 16.89 -6.47
CA ILE A 121 10.33 15.76 -6.41
C ILE A 121 9.68 15.83 -5.03
N GLU A 122 8.50 16.44 -4.97
CA GLU A 122 7.83 16.73 -3.71
C GLU A 122 7.11 15.53 -3.12
N LEU A 123 7.22 15.37 -1.81
CA LEU A 123 6.33 14.49 -1.05
C LEU A 123 4.91 15.09 -1.08
N ARG A 124 3.96 14.32 -1.60
CA ARG A 124 2.55 14.78 -1.77
C ARG A 124 1.63 14.20 -0.71
N SER A 125 1.84 12.96 -0.32
CA SER A 125 1.02 12.32 0.71
C SER A 125 1.68 11.06 1.28
N ILE A 126 1.16 10.64 2.44
CA ILE A 126 1.50 9.36 3.05
C ILE A 126 0.24 8.52 3.26
N HIS A 127 0.37 7.19 3.19
CA HIS A 127 -0.73 6.25 3.44
C HIS A 127 -0.21 5.02 4.18
N LEU A 128 -0.98 4.54 5.15
CA LEU A 128 -0.70 3.25 5.79
C LEU A 128 -1.05 2.09 4.83
N ASP A 129 -0.13 1.17 4.67
CA ASP A 129 -0.33 -0.08 3.93
C ASP A 129 -0.37 -1.24 4.93
N LEU A 130 -1.60 -1.71 5.19
CA LEU A 130 -1.87 -2.77 6.16
C LEU A 130 -1.92 -4.16 5.52
N ALA A 131 -1.33 -4.33 4.33
CA ALA A 131 -1.17 -5.66 3.74
C ALA A 131 -0.47 -6.61 4.72
N PRO A 132 -0.72 -7.92 4.66
CA PRO A 132 -0.18 -8.88 5.63
C PRO A 132 1.31 -9.15 5.39
N TYR A 133 2.13 -8.15 5.66
CA TYR A 133 3.60 -8.26 5.60
C TYR A 133 4.13 -9.09 6.78
N GLN A 134 3.83 -10.40 6.78
CA GLN A 134 4.39 -11.31 7.78
C GLN A 134 5.86 -11.55 7.46
N VAL A 135 6.75 -10.84 8.12
CA VAL A 135 8.19 -10.83 7.82
C VAL A 135 8.98 -11.88 8.61
N SER A 136 8.37 -12.46 9.63
CA SER A 136 8.86 -13.65 10.33
C SER A 136 7.66 -14.40 10.94
N GLU A 137 7.86 -15.53 11.60
CA GLU A 137 6.78 -16.27 12.25
C GLU A 137 6.00 -15.44 13.28
N SER A 138 6.70 -14.55 13.98
CA SER A 138 6.13 -13.75 15.08
C SER A 138 5.96 -12.26 14.75
N LEU A 139 6.50 -11.77 13.62
CA LEU A 139 6.54 -10.36 13.31
C LEU A 139 5.77 -10.04 12.02
N ARG A 140 4.75 -9.20 12.16
CA ARG A 140 4.09 -8.53 11.05
C ARG A 140 4.56 -7.08 10.97
N ALA A 141 5.14 -6.69 9.84
CA ALA A 141 5.51 -5.32 9.57
C ALA A 141 4.30 -4.49 9.11
N ILE A 142 4.40 -3.18 9.31
CA ILE A 142 3.46 -2.19 8.80
C ILE A 142 4.11 -1.48 7.61
N GLY A 143 3.38 -1.37 6.52
CA GLY A 143 3.79 -0.60 5.36
C GLY A 143 3.39 0.87 5.50
N LEU A 144 4.24 1.76 4.99
CA LEU A 144 3.91 3.14 4.71
C LEU A 144 4.21 3.43 3.24
N ARG A 145 3.20 3.92 2.52
CA ARG A 145 3.37 4.39 1.15
C ARG A 145 3.51 5.90 1.14
N ARG A 146 4.54 6.38 0.48
CA ARG A 146 4.81 7.80 0.25
C ARG A 146 4.60 8.09 -1.24
N ASN A 147 3.80 9.08 -1.54
CA ASN A 147 3.58 9.51 -2.92
C ASN A 147 4.40 10.76 -3.20
N TYR A 148 5.13 10.72 -4.29
CA TYR A 148 5.97 11.82 -4.77
C TYR A 148 5.53 12.27 -6.15
N ALA A 149 5.69 13.57 -6.45
CA ALA A 149 5.45 14.12 -7.78
C ALA A 149 6.41 15.26 -8.10
N GLY A 150 6.86 15.31 -9.34
CA GLY A 150 7.61 16.44 -9.89
C GLY A 150 6.68 17.54 -10.39
N ARG A 151 7.20 18.76 -10.50
CA ARG A 151 6.44 19.95 -10.96
C ARG A 151 6.51 20.21 -12.47
N SER A 152 7.36 19.49 -13.20
CA SER A 152 7.56 19.73 -14.63
C SER A 152 6.38 19.24 -15.47
N SER A 153 5.78 20.10 -16.27
CA SER A 153 4.75 19.71 -17.23
C SER A 153 5.31 19.02 -18.46
N ALA A 154 6.53 19.36 -18.89
CA ALA A 154 7.20 18.73 -20.02
C ALA A 154 7.83 17.36 -19.66
N ASN A 155 8.19 17.19 -18.39
CA ASN A 155 8.76 15.94 -17.86
C ASN A 155 7.98 15.54 -16.59
N PRO A 156 6.69 15.20 -16.71
CA PRO A 156 5.89 14.82 -15.57
C PRO A 156 6.43 13.53 -14.94
N PHE A 157 6.51 13.55 -13.62
CA PHE A 157 7.02 12.44 -12.82
C PHE A 157 6.13 12.22 -11.61
N SER A 158 5.87 10.95 -11.30
CA SER A 158 5.33 10.55 -10.00
C SER A 158 5.87 9.19 -9.60
N ALA A 159 6.00 8.98 -8.30
CA ALA A 159 6.42 7.72 -7.72
C ALA A 159 5.67 7.41 -6.43
N GLN A 160 5.41 6.13 -6.21
CA GLN A 160 4.97 5.61 -4.93
C GLN A 160 6.07 4.75 -4.33
N VAL A 161 6.49 5.10 -3.13
CA VAL A 161 7.58 4.46 -2.39
C VAL A 161 7.00 3.72 -1.20
N LEU A 162 7.35 2.45 -1.02
CA LEU A 162 6.98 1.62 0.12
C LEU A 162 8.15 1.50 1.09
N ASP A 163 7.89 1.82 2.34
CA ASP A 163 8.73 1.47 3.49
C ASP A 163 8.01 0.43 4.35
N LEU A 164 8.76 -0.46 5.01
CA LEU A 164 8.21 -1.38 6.01
C LEU A 164 8.83 -1.10 7.37
N TYR A 165 7.97 -1.11 8.39
CA TYR A 165 8.33 -0.81 9.77
C TYR A 165 7.98 -1.97 10.69
N ASP A 166 8.93 -2.33 11.55
CA ASP A 166 8.75 -3.11 12.75
C ASP A 166 8.49 -2.13 13.90
N LEU A 167 7.21 -1.91 14.19
CA LEU A 167 6.81 -0.97 15.23
C LEU A 167 7.02 -1.51 16.65
N GLN A 168 7.19 -2.83 16.82
CA GLN A 168 7.51 -3.42 18.12
C GLN A 168 8.93 -3.06 18.58
N HIS A 169 9.86 -2.94 17.62
CA HIS A 169 11.26 -2.63 17.91
C HIS A 169 11.68 -1.24 17.42
N ASN A 170 10.73 -0.41 16.97
CA ASN A 170 10.97 0.93 16.43
C ASN A 170 12.06 0.94 15.34
N LYS A 171 11.87 0.09 14.33
CA LYS A 171 12.83 -0.09 13.24
C LYS A 171 12.17 0.03 11.87
N LYS A 172 12.84 0.70 10.96
CA LYS A 172 12.57 0.61 9.53
C LYS A 172 13.32 -0.60 8.97
N ILE A 173 12.60 -1.59 8.43
CA ILE A 173 13.16 -2.85 7.93
C ILE A 173 13.16 -2.97 6.41
N LEU A 174 12.46 -2.09 5.71
CA LEU A 174 12.59 -1.86 4.27
C LEU A 174 12.55 -0.36 4.04
N ASN A 175 13.49 0.17 3.27
CA ASN A 175 13.62 1.59 3.03
C ASN A 175 13.64 1.91 1.54
N GLY A 176 12.67 2.70 1.09
CA GLY A 176 12.71 3.34 -0.22
C GLY A 176 12.42 2.42 -1.41
N LEU A 177 11.58 1.38 -1.27
CA LEU A 177 11.18 0.54 -2.40
C LEU A 177 10.17 1.27 -3.27
N ILE A 178 10.55 1.65 -4.49
CA ILE A 178 9.61 2.22 -5.47
C ILE A 178 8.68 1.10 -5.95
N VAL A 179 7.39 1.22 -5.71
CA VAL A 179 6.37 0.23 -6.09
C VAL A 179 5.45 0.68 -7.22
N ALA A 180 5.48 1.96 -7.55
CA ALA A 180 4.87 2.49 -8.76
C ALA A 180 5.65 3.72 -9.22
N ARG A 181 5.76 3.90 -10.53
CA ARG A 181 6.36 5.07 -11.15
C ARG A 181 5.64 5.42 -12.44
N TYR A 182 5.48 6.70 -12.65
CA TYR A 182 5.11 7.29 -13.93
C TYR A 182 6.15 8.35 -14.28
N GLN A 183 6.64 8.32 -15.52
CA GLN A 183 7.56 9.31 -16.06
C GLN A 183 7.23 9.50 -17.53
N ALA A 184 7.24 10.74 -18.00
CA ALA A 184 7.08 11.02 -19.40
C ALA A 184 7.98 12.17 -19.85
N GLU A 185 8.30 12.16 -21.13
CA GLU A 185 8.78 13.31 -21.88
C GLU A 185 7.66 13.69 -22.86
N THR A 186 7.17 14.92 -22.79
CA THR A 186 6.01 15.33 -23.59
C THR A 186 6.15 16.74 -24.12
N ASP A 187 5.53 16.99 -25.28
CA ASP A 187 5.36 18.33 -25.87
C ASP A 187 4.22 19.12 -25.19
N THR A 188 3.67 18.62 -24.07
CA THR A 188 2.54 19.17 -23.35
C THR A 188 1.21 19.21 -24.12
N ARG A 189 1.15 18.59 -25.29
CA ARG A 189 -0.06 18.48 -26.13
C ARG A 189 -0.51 17.02 -26.23
N CYS A 190 0.15 16.26 -27.09
CA CYS A 190 -0.17 14.83 -27.27
C CYS A 190 1.09 13.98 -27.36
N ASN A 191 2.14 14.45 -28.04
CA ASN A 191 3.31 13.60 -28.25
C ASN A 191 4.05 13.38 -26.95
N ALA A 192 4.19 12.12 -26.56
CA ALA A 192 4.85 11.72 -25.33
C ALA A 192 5.51 10.37 -25.46
N LYS A 193 6.65 10.22 -24.78
CA LYS A 193 7.26 8.93 -24.46
C LYS A 193 7.06 8.68 -22.98
N VAL A 194 6.37 7.59 -22.65
CA VAL A 194 5.94 7.29 -21.27
C VAL A 194 6.56 6.01 -20.79
N ILE A 195 7.02 6.03 -19.54
CA ILE A 195 7.43 4.86 -18.77
C ILE A 195 6.50 4.76 -17.55
N GLU A 196 5.80 3.66 -17.44
CA GLU A 196 4.97 3.36 -16.28
C GLU A 196 5.41 2.03 -15.69
N SER A 197 5.61 1.97 -14.37
CA SER A 197 5.89 0.71 -13.69
C SER A 197 4.97 0.52 -12.48
N LYS A 198 4.63 -0.74 -12.22
CA LYS A 198 3.89 -1.18 -11.05
C LYS A 198 4.45 -2.48 -10.53
N ALA A 199 4.85 -2.48 -9.28
CA ALA A 199 5.42 -3.62 -8.60
C ALA A 199 4.53 -4.10 -7.45
N ILE A 200 4.52 -5.41 -7.25
CA ILE A 200 3.92 -6.06 -6.08
C ILE A 200 5.00 -6.78 -5.28
N LEU A 201 4.91 -6.66 -3.96
CA LEU A 201 5.79 -7.33 -3.03
C LEU A 201 5.07 -8.54 -2.41
N MET A 202 5.68 -9.70 -2.47
CA MET A 202 5.12 -10.95 -1.95
C MET A 202 6.08 -11.57 -0.94
N ILE A 203 5.56 -12.02 0.18
CA ILE A 203 6.34 -12.77 1.17
C ILE A 203 6.55 -14.21 0.66
N LEU A 204 7.78 -14.68 0.70
CA LEU A 204 8.16 -16.06 0.37
C LEU A 204 8.21 -16.90 1.65
N ARG A 205 8.28 -18.23 1.48
CA ARG A 205 8.48 -19.16 2.61
C ARG A 205 9.96 -19.33 3.00
N ASN A 206 10.86 -18.99 2.09
CA ASN A 206 12.30 -19.04 2.36
C ASN A 206 12.70 -17.93 3.32
N THR A 207 13.69 -18.20 4.16
CA THR A 207 14.16 -17.25 5.16
C THR A 207 15.64 -16.93 4.98
N THR A 208 15.97 -15.67 5.23
CA THR A 208 17.35 -15.21 5.41
C THR A 208 17.45 -14.54 6.78
N ARG A 209 18.35 -15.03 7.64
CA ARG A 209 18.53 -14.50 9.01
C ARG A 209 17.22 -14.46 9.81
N GLN A 210 16.39 -15.53 9.72
CA GLN A 210 15.09 -15.70 10.39
C GLN A 210 13.97 -14.78 9.88
N TYR A 211 14.23 -13.95 8.87
CA TYR A 211 13.21 -13.16 8.18
C TYR A 211 12.84 -13.84 6.86
N PHE A 212 11.55 -13.86 6.54
CA PHE A 212 11.08 -14.36 5.25
C PHE A 212 11.61 -13.49 4.12
N ASP A 213 12.15 -14.12 3.07
CA ASP A 213 12.54 -13.43 1.87
C ASP A 213 11.30 -12.83 1.18
N MET A 214 11.49 -11.79 0.39
CA MET A 214 10.40 -11.16 -0.37
C MET A 214 10.68 -11.25 -1.86
N GLN A 215 9.65 -11.52 -2.65
CA GLN A 215 9.72 -11.42 -4.10
C GLN A 215 9.04 -10.14 -4.57
N LEU A 216 9.80 -9.31 -5.24
CA LEU A 216 9.29 -8.17 -5.98
C LEU A 216 9.00 -8.61 -7.43
N ARG A 217 7.78 -8.37 -7.89
CA ARG A 217 7.40 -8.54 -9.30
C ARG A 217 7.07 -7.17 -9.85
N ASP A 218 7.87 -6.72 -10.80
CA ASP A 218 7.72 -5.43 -11.43
C ASP A 218 7.25 -5.59 -12.88
N ARG A 219 6.22 -4.84 -13.25
CA ARG A 219 5.73 -4.72 -14.61
C ARG A 219 6.01 -3.32 -15.11
N ILE A 220 6.83 -3.23 -16.14
CA ILE A 220 7.23 -1.97 -16.76
C ILE A 220 6.56 -1.88 -18.14
N GLN A 221 5.96 -0.74 -18.42
CA GLN A 221 5.34 -0.42 -19.69
C GLN A 221 6.01 0.82 -20.28
N HIS A 222 6.46 0.69 -21.52
CA HIS A 222 6.93 1.80 -22.34
C HIS A 222 5.89 2.01 -23.43
N TYR A 223 5.37 3.20 -23.56
CA TYR A 223 4.44 3.53 -24.64
C TYR A 223 4.65 4.94 -25.17
N GLU A 224 4.23 5.13 -26.41
CA GLU A 224 4.34 6.40 -27.11
C GLU A 224 2.93 6.90 -27.45
N MET A 225 2.70 8.18 -27.19
CA MET A 225 1.50 8.90 -27.61
C MET A 225 1.85 9.77 -28.80
N SER A 226 0.96 9.89 -29.78
CA SER A 226 1.16 10.74 -30.94
C SER A 226 -0.18 11.22 -31.53
N GLY A 227 -0.16 12.41 -32.12
CA GLY A 227 -1.30 13.06 -32.72
C GLY A 227 -1.40 14.52 -32.39
N ASP A 228 -2.59 15.07 -32.54
CA ASP A 228 -2.97 16.38 -32.07
C ASP A 228 -3.88 16.29 -30.83
N LEU A 229 -4.33 17.44 -30.30
CA LEU A 229 -5.15 17.48 -29.09
C LEU A 229 -6.50 16.76 -29.25
N GLU A 230 -7.05 16.68 -30.46
CA GLU A 230 -8.36 16.06 -30.72
C GLU A 230 -8.21 14.56 -31.03
N ASN A 231 -7.08 14.15 -31.61
CA ASN A 231 -6.81 12.80 -32.06
C ASN A 231 -5.55 12.19 -31.42
N CYS A 232 -5.37 12.39 -30.12
CA CYS A 232 -4.26 11.83 -29.38
C CYS A 232 -4.43 10.32 -29.19
N LYS A 233 -3.47 9.52 -29.67
CA LYS A 233 -3.53 8.06 -29.65
C LYS A 233 -2.23 7.44 -29.18
N GLU A 234 -2.36 6.32 -28.50
CA GLU A 234 -1.23 5.45 -28.25
C GLU A 234 -0.82 4.74 -29.55
N THR A 235 0.45 4.86 -29.93
CA THR A 235 0.99 4.33 -31.18
C THR A 235 1.85 3.09 -31.00
N LYS A 236 2.42 2.92 -29.82
CA LYS A 236 3.30 1.79 -29.49
C LYS A 236 3.23 1.46 -28.01
N ARG A 237 3.21 0.19 -27.67
CA ARG A 237 3.34 -0.28 -26.29
C ARG A 237 4.23 -1.52 -26.21
N VAL A 238 5.17 -1.48 -25.28
CA VAL A 238 5.99 -2.64 -24.91
C VAL A 238 5.85 -2.86 -23.41
N SER A 239 5.59 -4.10 -23.01
CA SER A 239 5.47 -4.48 -21.61
C SER A 239 6.52 -5.52 -21.27
N THR A 240 7.27 -5.29 -20.20
CA THR A 240 8.25 -6.22 -19.64
C THR A 240 7.90 -6.56 -18.21
N GLN A 241 8.28 -7.76 -17.76
CA GLN A 241 8.15 -8.18 -16.38
C GLN A 241 9.49 -8.61 -15.84
N GLN A 242 9.78 -8.17 -14.63
CA GLN A 242 10.99 -8.52 -13.91
C GLN A 242 10.65 -9.07 -12.53
N ARG A 243 11.57 -9.88 -11.97
CA ARG A 243 11.43 -10.47 -10.65
C ARG A 243 12.74 -10.32 -9.90
N PHE A 244 12.63 -9.85 -8.67
CA PHE A 244 13.78 -9.66 -7.79
C PHE A 244 13.46 -10.30 -6.44
N THR A 245 14.50 -10.79 -5.76
CA THR A 245 14.37 -11.28 -4.39
C THR A 245 15.07 -10.32 -3.45
N LEU A 246 14.33 -9.83 -2.46
CA LEU A 246 14.86 -9.01 -1.38
C LEU A 246 15.17 -9.94 -0.21
N LYS A 247 16.39 -9.85 0.32
CA LYS A 247 16.87 -10.62 1.47
C LYS A 247 17.19 -9.69 2.63
N PHE A 248 16.93 -10.17 3.84
CA PHE A 248 17.24 -9.43 5.05
C PHE A 248 18.74 -9.56 5.39
N ASP A 249 19.45 -8.44 5.58
CA ASP A 249 20.89 -8.45 5.87
C ASP A 249 21.24 -8.50 7.38
N GLY A 250 20.21 -8.47 8.23
CA GLY A 250 20.33 -8.38 9.69
C GLY A 250 19.93 -7.01 10.24
N ARG A 251 19.74 -6.00 9.35
CA ARG A 251 19.26 -4.66 9.69
C ARG A 251 18.02 -4.29 8.89
N GLN A 252 18.04 -4.54 7.57
CA GLN A 252 16.95 -4.22 6.66
C GLN A 252 16.95 -5.16 5.45
N TYR A 253 15.84 -5.19 4.71
CA TYR A 253 15.77 -5.83 3.42
C TYR A 253 16.59 -5.07 2.38
N GLN A 254 17.39 -5.80 1.61
CA GLN A 254 18.22 -5.23 0.56
C GLN A 254 17.44 -5.18 -0.76
N ILE A 255 17.25 -3.98 -1.28
CA ILE A 255 16.72 -3.77 -2.63
C ILE A 255 17.86 -4.09 -3.60
N PRO A 256 17.69 -5.07 -4.52
CA PRO A 256 18.74 -5.44 -5.45
C PRO A 256 19.20 -4.28 -6.32
N GLN A 257 20.53 -4.16 -6.51
CA GLN A 257 21.14 -3.07 -7.28
C GLN A 257 20.53 -2.92 -8.69
N PRO A 258 20.30 -4.00 -9.47
CA PRO A 258 19.67 -3.85 -10.78
C PRO A 258 18.28 -3.26 -10.76
N TYR A 259 17.54 -3.41 -9.64
CA TYR A 259 16.26 -2.74 -9.47
C TYR A 259 16.44 -1.26 -9.15
N ARG A 260 17.35 -0.92 -8.25
CA ARG A 260 17.66 0.47 -7.90
C ARG A 260 18.13 1.27 -9.12
N ASP A 261 19.01 0.70 -9.93
CA ASP A 261 19.60 1.37 -11.09
C ASP A 261 18.56 1.76 -12.15
N GLN A 262 17.43 1.05 -12.23
CA GLN A 262 16.33 1.41 -13.13
C GLN A 262 15.61 2.72 -12.72
N TYR A 263 15.79 3.16 -11.48
CA TYR A 263 15.13 4.31 -10.89
C TYR A 263 16.10 5.43 -10.47
N LEU A 264 17.40 5.22 -10.68
CA LEU A 264 18.41 6.29 -10.57
C LEU A 264 18.38 7.14 -11.83
N TYR A 265 18.41 8.44 -11.66
CA TYR A 265 18.48 9.46 -12.72
C TYR A 265 19.91 9.90 -12.92
#